data_dc7c2b0be6e1f7f6ce39f52107cebf97
#
_entry.id   dc7c2b0be6e1f7f6ce39f52107cebf97
#
_cell.length_a   1.000
_cell.length_b   1.000
_cell.length_c   1.000
_cell.angle_alpha   90.00
_cell.angle_beta   90.00
_cell.angle_gamma   90.00
#
_symmetry.space_group_name_H-M   'P 1'
#
loop_
_entity.id
_entity.type
_entity.pdbx_description
1 polymer ?
#
loop_
_entity_poly.entity_id
_entity_poly.type
_entity_poly.pdbx_seq_one_letter_code
_entity_poly.pdbx_strand_id
1 'polypeptide(L)'
;MSLLEVKNLRIEYPSRYGVLAAVKDLSFSVEKGEIVGVVGESGAGKSTIGNAVIDLLSPPGRIARGDIYLNGELISGKSQNEMRAIRGSRIGFIFQDPMTSLNPLFTVEQQLVETILANTDLNREAAFAKALELMGAVGIPQPEVRIKQYPHQFSGGMRQRVVIAIALSGDPELIIADEPTTALDVSIQDQILQLIRNLCKERQVGCMLVTHDMGVVSNVTDKVAVMYRGDLVEFGTTEQVLGRPSHPYTRSLISAVPRSDVKLVRFPLVSYIEDAGAPDLSIDLKTHWLGQSQDERSYEGALLRVENVDLKFVTKDSIFPSRRQYVRACNNISFEIFEGETFGLVGESGSGKSTIARAITGLYPPDTGKIFFEGIDLTALKGEHERRPLRRQMQMVFQNPYSSMNPRMKVRDIIAEPIRFHKLASSESQ
;
A
#
# COMPACT_ATOMS: atom_id res chain seq x y z
N MET A 1 24.59 23.57 4.19
CA MET A 1 25.18 22.23 4.01
C MET A 1 24.03 21.25 3.98
N SER A 2 23.96 20.45 2.92
CA SER A 2 22.89 19.46 2.80
C SER A 2 22.95 18.42 3.95
N LEU A 3 21.79 18.03 4.46
CA LEU A 3 21.65 17.02 5.49
C LEU A 3 22.00 15.63 4.95
N LEU A 4 21.34 15.22 3.86
CA LEU A 4 21.65 14.01 3.11
C LEU A 4 22.18 14.40 1.75
N GLU A 5 23.30 13.82 1.35
CA GLU A 5 23.86 13.99 0.02
C GLU A 5 24.20 12.63 -0.58
N VAL A 6 23.60 12.34 -1.71
CA VAL A 6 23.84 11.12 -2.48
C VAL A 6 24.56 11.51 -3.76
N LYS A 7 25.74 10.90 -4.02
CA LYS A 7 26.61 11.23 -5.15
C LYS A 7 26.87 10.01 -6.03
N ASN A 8 26.49 10.10 -7.29
CA ASN A 8 26.76 9.11 -8.34
C ASN A 8 26.47 7.66 -7.91
N LEU A 9 25.36 7.48 -7.16
CA LEU A 9 25.00 6.21 -6.54
C LEU A 9 24.59 5.19 -7.60
N ARG A 10 25.23 4.03 -7.57
CA ARG A 10 24.89 2.86 -8.38
C ARG A 10 24.65 1.65 -7.48
N ILE A 11 23.48 1.02 -7.63
CA ILE A 11 23.09 -0.15 -6.87
C ILE A 11 22.85 -1.30 -7.82
N GLU A 12 23.49 -2.46 -7.55
CA GLU A 12 23.46 -3.63 -8.40
C GLU A 12 22.98 -4.86 -7.62
N TYR A 13 22.24 -5.73 -8.33
CA TYR A 13 21.83 -7.05 -7.88
C TYR A 13 22.46 -8.10 -8.83
N PRO A 14 23.61 -8.67 -8.48
CA PRO A 14 24.22 -9.74 -9.25
C PRO A 14 23.34 -11.00 -9.24
N SER A 15 23.22 -11.65 -10.38
CA SER A 15 22.51 -12.92 -10.50
C SER A 15 23.24 -13.85 -11.48
N ARG A 16 22.85 -15.12 -11.54
CA ARG A 16 23.38 -16.08 -12.55
C ARG A 16 23.04 -15.70 -13.99
N TYR A 17 22.10 -14.80 -14.19
CA TYR A 17 21.68 -14.32 -15.53
C TYR A 17 22.27 -12.97 -15.90
N GLY A 18 23.13 -12.39 -15.05
CA GLY A 18 23.76 -11.09 -15.25
C GLY A 18 23.57 -10.16 -14.03
N VAL A 19 23.93 -8.91 -14.21
CA VAL A 19 23.84 -7.87 -13.17
C VAL A 19 22.67 -6.96 -13.49
N LEU A 20 21.69 -6.91 -12.60
CA LEU A 20 20.61 -5.93 -12.66
C LEU A 20 21.06 -4.65 -11.96
N ALA A 21 21.17 -3.54 -12.70
CA ALA A 21 21.38 -2.22 -12.11
C ALA A 21 20.02 -1.63 -11.70
N ALA A 22 19.68 -1.72 -10.42
CA ALA A 22 18.44 -1.17 -9.87
C ALA A 22 18.48 0.36 -9.75
N VAL A 23 19.68 0.94 -9.52
CA VAL A 23 19.98 2.36 -9.61
C VAL A 23 21.28 2.51 -10.41
N LYS A 24 21.28 3.38 -11.41
CA LYS A 24 22.41 3.43 -12.38
C LYS A 24 23.39 4.56 -12.11
N ASP A 25 22.90 5.78 -11.94
CA ASP A 25 23.69 6.96 -11.62
C ASP A 25 22.76 8.01 -11.00
N LEU A 26 22.74 8.09 -9.68
CA LEU A 26 21.82 8.91 -8.94
C LEU A 26 22.58 9.93 -8.09
N SER A 27 22.23 11.20 -8.22
CA SER A 27 22.73 12.26 -7.35
C SER A 27 21.60 13.20 -6.96
N PHE A 28 21.40 13.39 -5.67
CA PHE A 28 20.44 14.36 -5.12
C PHE A 28 20.81 14.70 -3.68
N SER A 29 20.16 15.73 -3.13
CA SER A 29 20.35 16.15 -1.74
C SER A 29 19.05 16.46 -1.06
N VAL A 30 19.05 16.35 0.29
CA VAL A 30 17.96 16.75 1.18
C VAL A 30 18.53 17.75 2.20
N GLU A 31 17.89 18.88 2.36
CA GLU A 31 18.26 19.88 3.38
C GLU A 31 17.54 19.62 4.71
N LYS A 32 17.96 20.30 5.79
CA LYS A 32 17.26 20.22 7.09
C LYS A 32 15.85 20.80 6.97
N GLY A 33 14.86 20.05 7.50
CA GLY A 33 13.45 20.44 7.42
C GLY A 33 12.86 20.38 6.00
N GLU A 34 13.59 19.89 5.00
CA GLU A 34 13.12 19.71 3.62
C GLU A 34 12.53 18.32 3.42
N ILE A 35 11.47 18.23 2.61
CA ILE A 35 10.86 16.99 2.20
C ILE A 35 11.11 16.80 0.71
N VAL A 36 11.91 15.79 0.36
CA VAL A 36 12.17 15.40 -1.03
C VAL A 36 11.34 14.17 -1.38
N GLY A 37 10.43 14.32 -2.33
CA GLY A 37 9.64 13.23 -2.88
C GLY A 37 10.44 12.43 -3.91
N VAL A 38 10.58 11.12 -3.73
CA VAL A 38 11.16 10.21 -4.73
C VAL A 38 10.02 9.44 -5.39
N VAL A 39 9.75 9.74 -6.65
CA VAL A 39 8.59 9.23 -7.39
C VAL A 39 8.97 8.44 -8.63
N GLY A 40 8.04 7.63 -9.12
CA GLY A 40 8.21 6.81 -10.31
C GLY A 40 7.42 5.51 -10.22
N GLU A 41 7.45 4.71 -11.28
CA GLU A 41 6.75 3.42 -11.32
C GLU A 41 7.29 2.40 -10.30
N SER A 42 6.48 1.35 -10.03
CA SER A 42 6.95 0.20 -9.28
C SER A 42 8.16 -0.43 -9.96
N GLY A 43 9.20 -0.75 -9.20
CA GLY A 43 10.46 -1.28 -9.76
C GLY A 43 11.45 -0.22 -10.30
N ALA A 44 11.14 1.08 -10.23
CA ALA A 44 12.07 2.14 -10.66
C ALA A 44 13.31 2.31 -9.75
N GLY A 45 13.41 1.59 -8.63
CA GLY A 45 14.55 1.65 -7.71
C GLY A 45 14.33 2.54 -6.46
N LYS A 46 13.14 3.12 -6.26
CA LYS A 46 12.85 4.08 -5.19
C LYS A 46 13.17 3.56 -3.78
N SER A 47 12.52 2.47 -3.38
CA SER A 47 12.74 1.82 -2.05
C SER A 47 14.17 1.31 -1.91
N THR A 48 14.82 0.93 -3.02
CA THR A 48 16.22 0.51 -3.04
C THR A 48 17.16 1.62 -2.60
N ILE A 49 16.88 2.89 -2.96
CA ILE A 49 17.65 4.05 -2.51
C ILE A 49 17.53 4.21 -0.98
N GLY A 50 16.31 4.15 -0.45
CA GLY A 50 16.08 4.23 1.00
C GLY A 50 16.84 3.15 1.78
N ASN A 51 16.76 1.92 1.30
CA ASN A 51 17.48 0.80 1.89
C ASN A 51 19.01 0.95 1.78
N ALA A 52 19.52 1.55 0.70
CA ALA A 52 20.94 1.82 0.54
C ALA A 52 21.45 2.88 1.53
N VAL A 53 20.65 3.92 1.80
CA VAL A 53 21.01 4.98 2.77
C VAL A 53 21.22 4.42 4.17
N ILE A 54 20.42 3.42 4.56
CA ILE A 54 20.55 2.76 5.87
C ILE A 54 21.35 1.44 5.81
N ASP A 55 21.98 1.13 4.69
CA ASP A 55 22.73 -0.12 4.45
C ASP A 55 21.94 -1.39 4.81
N LEU A 56 20.68 -1.47 4.34
CA LEU A 56 19.79 -2.62 4.46
C LEU A 56 19.34 -3.15 3.09
N LEU A 57 20.25 -3.15 2.11
CA LEU A 57 20.02 -3.81 0.83
C LEU A 57 19.88 -5.31 1.02
N SER A 58 18.80 -5.89 0.49
CA SER A 58 18.64 -7.35 0.51
C SER A 58 19.71 -8.04 -0.32
N PRO A 59 20.42 -9.05 0.19
CA PRO A 59 21.39 -9.81 -0.59
C PRO A 59 20.74 -10.39 -1.87
N PRO A 60 21.44 -10.39 -3.02
CA PRO A 60 22.84 -10.01 -3.25
C PRO A 60 23.06 -8.53 -3.62
N GLY A 61 22.11 -7.63 -3.28
CA GLY A 61 22.20 -6.20 -3.54
C GLY A 61 23.41 -5.55 -2.89
N ARG A 62 24.06 -4.63 -3.61
CA ARG A 62 25.22 -3.88 -3.14
C ARG A 62 25.30 -2.49 -3.76
N ILE A 63 25.92 -1.56 -3.04
CA ILE A 63 26.38 -0.30 -3.63
C ILE A 63 27.63 -0.62 -4.46
N ALA A 64 27.51 -0.50 -5.78
CA ALA A 64 28.59 -0.80 -6.70
C ALA A 64 29.50 0.43 -6.94
N ARG A 65 28.93 1.64 -6.81
CA ARG A 65 29.63 2.93 -6.96
C ARG A 65 28.84 4.03 -6.26
N GLY A 66 29.54 5.12 -5.93
CA GLY A 66 28.97 6.34 -5.36
C GLY A 66 28.99 6.36 -3.85
N ASP A 67 28.72 7.53 -3.32
CA ASP A 67 28.87 7.83 -1.90
C ASP A 67 27.58 8.44 -1.32
N ILE A 68 27.34 8.16 -0.05
CA ILE A 68 26.22 8.67 0.72
C ILE A 68 26.76 9.39 1.95
N TYR A 69 26.41 10.66 2.10
CA TYR A 69 26.84 11.51 3.21
C TYR A 69 25.64 11.95 4.05
N LEU A 70 25.77 11.91 5.37
CA LEU A 70 24.83 12.47 6.33
C LEU A 70 25.54 13.58 7.13
N ASN A 71 25.06 14.83 7.03
CA ASN A 71 25.71 16.01 7.60
C ASN A 71 27.21 16.11 7.23
N GLY A 72 27.57 15.77 6.02
CA GLY A 72 28.96 15.78 5.53
C GLY A 72 29.79 14.57 5.96
N GLU A 73 29.27 13.67 6.79
CA GLU A 73 29.91 12.41 7.18
C GLU A 73 29.60 11.32 6.14
N LEU A 74 30.64 10.65 5.63
CA LEU A 74 30.47 9.50 4.75
C LEU A 74 29.88 8.32 5.53
N ILE A 75 28.69 7.85 5.13
CA ILE A 75 28.01 6.72 5.77
C ILE A 75 28.01 5.45 4.91
N SER A 76 28.18 5.55 3.59
CA SER A 76 28.34 4.38 2.73
C SER A 76 29.65 3.65 3.01
N GLY A 77 29.62 2.33 3.07
CA GLY A 77 30.77 1.49 3.34
C GLY A 77 31.19 1.39 4.83
N LYS A 78 30.42 1.96 5.75
CA LYS A 78 30.60 1.76 7.19
C LYS A 78 30.32 0.31 7.57
N SER A 79 30.96 -0.16 8.65
CA SER A 79 30.68 -1.47 9.24
C SER A 79 29.25 -1.54 9.80
N GLN A 80 28.70 -2.75 9.97
CA GLN A 80 27.36 -2.94 10.55
C GLN A 80 27.25 -2.38 11.97
N ASN A 81 28.33 -2.38 12.75
CA ASN A 81 28.34 -1.79 14.09
C ASN A 81 28.24 -0.26 14.06
N GLU A 82 28.94 0.39 13.13
CA GLU A 82 28.86 1.83 12.93
C GLU A 82 27.47 2.23 12.39
N MET A 83 26.94 1.45 11.43
CA MET A 83 25.58 1.70 10.90
C MET A 83 24.49 1.47 11.96
N ARG A 84 24.69 0.58 12.92
CA ARG A 84 23.77 0.40 14.05
C ARG A 84 23.65 1.67 14.91
N ALA A 85 24.74 2.41 15.09
CA ALA A 85 24.73 3.68 15.81
C ALA A 85 24.07 4.83 15.02
N ILE A 86 23.83 4.66 13.73
CA ILE A 86 23.17 5.65 12.86
C ILE A 86 21.67 5.34 12.71
N ARG A 87 21.34 4.04 12.55
CA ARG A 87 19.96 3.57 12.39
C ARG A 87 19.18 3.82 13.69
N GLY A 88 18.03 4.46 13.57
CA GLY A 88 17.13 4.78 14.67
C GLY A 88 17.52 6.04 15.46
N SER A 89 18.80 6.31 15.68
CA SER A 89 19.29 7.49 16.41
C SER A 89 19.45 8.72 15.51
N ARG A 90 19.97 8.57 14.28
CA ARG A 90 20.19 9.67 13.34
C ARG A 90 19.31 9.57 12.10
N ILE A 91 18.96 8.35 11.68
CA ILE A 91 18.06 8.09 10.56
C ILE A 91 16.90 7.23 11.04
N GLY A 92 15.68 7.80 11.04
CA GLY A 92 14.44 7.08 11.25
C GLY A 92 13.93 6.48 9.93
N PHE A 93 13.34 5.29 9.97
CA PHE A 93 12.77 4.65 8.79
C PHE A 93 11.31 4.25 9.02
N ILE A 94 10.44 4.65 8.09
CA ILE A 94 9.03 4.27 8.05
C ILE A 94 8.86 3.31 6.89
N PHE A 95 8.60 2.03 7.20
CA PHE A 95 8.41 0.96 6.20
C PHE A 95 7.02 0.99 5.58
N GLN A 96 6.91 0.43 4.38
CA GLN A 96 5.70 0.42 3.55
C GLN A 96 4.48 -0.24 4.22
N ASP A 97 4.68 -1.32 4.98
CA ASP A 97 3.58 -2.07 5.61
C ASP A 97 3.62 -1.94 7.15
N PRO A 98 2.66 -1.21 7.74
CA PRO A 98 2.57 -1.10 9.20
C PRO A 98 2.21 -2.41 9.91
N MET A 99 1.67 -3.41 9.16
CA MET A 99 1.32 -4.70 9.73
C MET A 99 2.55 -5.56 10.03
N THR A 100 3.59 -5.43 9.20
CA THR A 100 4.86 -6.15 9.37
C THR A 100 5.88 -5.38 10.20
N SER A 101 5.70 -4.05 10.32
CA SER A 101 6.60 -3.17 11.09
C SER A 101 6.43 -3.29 12.60
N LEU A 102 5.27 -3.72 13.08
CA LEU A 102 4.98 -3.91 14.51
C LEU A 102 4.92 -5.40 14.85
N ASN A 103 5.61 -5.80 15.92
CA ASN A 103 5.52 -7.17 16.42
C ASN A 103 4.17 -7.38 17.13
N PRO A 104 3.30 -8.30 16.66
CA PRO A 104 1.97 -8.49 17.22
C PRO A 104 1.96 -9.09 18.63
N LEU A 105 3.08 -9.66 19.09
CA LEU A 105 3.22 -10.30 20.39
C LEU A 105 3.58 -9.33 21.52
N PHE A 106 4.04 -8.11 21.19
CA PHE A 106 4.42 -7.08 22.15
C PHE A 106 3.43 -5.91 22.14
N THR A 107 3.24 -5.30 23.31
CA THR A 107 2.46 -4.06 23.40
C THR A 107 3.17 -2.90 22.71
N VAL A 108 2.44 -1.85 22.40
CA VAL A 108 3.03 -0.62 21.83
C VAL A 108 4.03 0.00 22.81
N GLU A 109 3.76 -0.05 24.13
CA GLU A 109 4.69 0.39 25.18
C GLU A 109 6.03 -0.33 25.06
N GLN A 110 6.00 -1.67 25.04
CA GLN A 110 7.21 -2.46 24.97
C GLN A 110 8.06 -2.10 23.75
N GLN A 111 7.44 -1.97 22.60
CA GLN A 111 8.14 -1.66 21.34
C GLN A 111 8.71 -0.24 21.32
N LEU A 112 7.94 0.77 21.75
CA LEU A 112 8.41 2.16 21.83
C LEU A 112 9.51 2.34 22.85
N VAL A 113 9.31 1.87 24.09
CA VAL A 113 10.28 2.02 25.18
C VAL A 113 11.58 1.31 24.85
N GLU A 114 11.53 0.08 24.31
CA GLU A 114 12.70 -0.67 23.90
C GLU A 114 13.48 0.07 22.80
N THR A 115 12.79 0.63 21.81
CA THR A 115 13.42 1.40 20.73
C THR A 115 14.05 2.68 21.25
N ILE A 116 13.40 3.39 22.16
CA ILE A 116 13.96 4.60 22.79
C ILE A 116 15.24 4.24 23.58
N LEU A 117 15.19 3.21 24.41
CA LEU A 117 16.36 2.75 25.20
C LEU A 117 17.52 2.28 24.32
N ALA A 118 17.22 1.70 23.15
CA ALA A 118 18.26 1.25 22.22
C ALA A 118 18.95 2.40 21.47
N ASN A 119 18.28 3.56 21.32
CA ASN A 119 18.76 4.68 20.51
C ASN A 119 19.08 5.95 21.32
N THR A 120 18.90 5.93 22.64
CA THR A 120 19.13 7.08 23.53
C THR A 120 19.74 6.62 24.85
N ASP A 121 20.35 7.55 25.59
CA ASP A 121 20.90 7.30 26.94
C ASP A 121 19.85 7.48 28.07
N LEU A 122 18.56 7.48 27.73
CA LEU A 122 17.49 7.63 28.70
C LEU A 122 17.32 6.39 29.58
N ASN A 123 16.97 6.59 30.85
CA ASN A 123 16.51 5.50 31.69
C ASN A 123 15.08 5.08 31.33
N ARG A 124 14.59 3.97 31.87
CA ARG A 124 13.28 3.38 31.53
C ARG A 124 12.11 4.33 31.82
N GLU A 125 12.19 5.08 32.90
CA GLU A 125 11.13 6.03 33.32
C GLU A 125 11.04 7.20 32.32
N ALA A 126 12.17 7.81 31.97
CA ALA A 126 12.27 8.86 30.97
C ALA A 126 11.88 8.36 29.56
N ALA A 127 12.28 7.13 29.21
CA ALA A 127 11.89 6.49 27.95
C ALA A 127 10.37 6.27 27.86
N PHE A 128 9.72 5.87 28.94
CA PHE A 128 8.26 5.74 29.00
C PHE A 128 7.57 7.10 28.86
N ALA A 129 8.05 8.13 29.55
CA ALA A 129 7.51 9.50 29.42
C ALA A 129 7.62 10.00 27.96
N LYS A 130 8.80 9.79 27.32
CA LYS A 130 9.01 10.13 25.91
C LYS A 130 8.09 9.33 24.99
N ALA A 131 7.85 8.05 25.28
CA ALA A 131 6.92 7.23 24.49
C ALA A 131 5.50 7.77 24.53
N LEU A 132 5.01 8.24 25.70
CA LEU A 132 3.70 8.89 25.83
C LEU A 132 3.64 10.23 25.07
N GLU A 133 4.70 11.04 25.16
CA GLU A 133 4.81 12.29 24.41
C GLU A 133 4.72 12.03 22.89
N LEU A 134 5.48 11.06 22.38
CA LEU A 134 5.46 10.69 20.97
C LEU A 134 4.08 10.19 20.53
N MET A 135 3.42 9.34 21.34
CA MET A 135 2.06 8.88 21.06
C MET A 135 1.06 10.07 20.95
N GLY A 136 1.22 11.06 21.80
CA GLY A 136 0.45 12.31 21.73
C GLY A 136 0.77 13.14 20.48
N ALA A 137 2.07 13.32 20.18
CA ALA A 137 2.55 14.08 19.02
C ALA A 137 2.06 13.50 17.68
N VAL A 138 1.96 12.17 17.58
CA VAL A 138 1.39 11.53 16.38
C VAL A 138 -0.15 11.45 16.40
N GLY A 139 -0.80 12.04 17.40
CA GLY A 139 -2.26 12.14 17.46
C GLY A 139 -2.96 10.84 17.82
N ILE A 140 -2.38 9.99 18.64
CA ILE A 140 -3.07 8.82 19.22
C ILE A 140 -3.95 9.30 20.38
N PRO A 141 -5.27 9.08 20.36
CA PRO A 141 -6.14 9.48 21.45
C PRO A 141 -5.91 8.63 22.69
N GLN A 142 -5.94 9.22 23.87
CA GLN A 142 -5.74 8.55 25.17
C GLN A 142 -4.45 7.72 25.22
N PRO A 143 -3.28 8.32 25.02
CA PRO A 143 -2.01 7.60 24.87
C PRO A 143 -1.70 6.72 26.08
N GLU A 144 -2.04 7.15 27.32
CA GLU A 144 -1.80 6.43 28.59
C GLU A 144 -2.51 5.07 28.64
N VAL A 145 -3.68 4.95 27.98
CA VAL A 145 -4.45 3.72 27.91
C VAL A 145 -4.00 2.87 26.74
N ARG A 146 -3.84 3.51 25.57
CA ARG A 146 -3.57 2.82 24.34
C ARG A 146 -2.15 2.27 24.23
N ILE A 147 -1.19 2.90 24.87
CA ILE A 147 0.20 2.42 24.85
C ILE A 147 0.34 0.98 25.37
N LYS A 148 -0.56 0.57 26.28
CA LYS A 148 -0.62 -0.80 26.86
C LYS A 148 -1.29 -1.83 25.95
N GLN A 149 -1.85 -1.40 24.83
CA GLN A 149 -2.55 -2.27 23.90
C GLN A 149 -1.58 -2.91 22.89
N TYR A 150 -2.04 -4.00 22.27
CA TYR A 150 -1.32 -4.70 21.21
C TYR A 150 -1.63 -4.11 19.83
N PRO A 151 -0.73 -4.24 18.85
CA PRO A 151 -0.95 -3.69 17.49
C PRO A 151 -2.27 -4.09 16.84
N HIS A 152 -2.76 -5.33 17.05
CA HIS A 152 -4.02 -5.79 16.47
C HIS A 152 -5.28 -5.07 17.01
N GLN A 153 -5.16 -4.33 18.12
CA GLN A 153 -6.24 -3.54 18.71
C GLN A 153 -6.32 -2.11 18.14
N PHE A 154 -5.39 -1.74 17.24
CA PHE A 154 -5.33 -0.45 16.58
C PHE A 154 -5.91 -0.53 15.16
N SER A 155 -6.53 0.55 14.68
CA SER A 155 -6.86 0.70 13.26
C SER A 155 -5.60 0.82 12.39
N GLY A 156 -5.72 0.65 11.07
CA GLY A 156 -4.60 0.81 10.14
C GLY A 156 -3.88 2.16 10.29
N GLY A 157 -4.64 3.25 10.30
CA GLY A 157 -4.08 4.60 10.48
C GLY A 157 -3.44 4.81 11.86
N MET A 158 -4.00 4.20 12.92
CA MET A 158 -3.36 4.27 14.24
C MET A 158 -2.07 3.48 14.31
N ARG A 159 -1.98 2.29 13.67
CA ARG A 159 -0.73 1.54 13.57
C ARG A 159 0.34 2.35 12.84
N GLN A 160 -0.04 2.99 11.74
CA GLN A 160 0.89 3.85 11.00
C GLN A 160 1.42 5.01 11.86
N ARG A 161 0.56 5.64 12.66
CA ARG A 161 0.98 6.67 13.62
C ARG A 161 1.96 6.14 14.66
N VAL A 162 1.77 4.91 15.14
CA VAL A 162 2.73 4.25 16.05
C VAL A 162 4.06 3.97 15.34
N VAL A 163 4.06 3.50 14.08
CA VAL A 163 5.29 3.31 13.28
C VAL A 163 6.03 4.63 13.09
N ILE A 164 5.31 5.75 12.86
CA ILE A 164 5.92 7.09 12.79
C ILE A 164 6.53 7.48 14.15
N ALA A 165 5.83 7.21 15.27
CA ALA A 165 6.37 7.47 16.62
C ALA A 165 7.65 6.68 16.88
N ILE A 166 7.73 5.42 16.44
CA ILE A 166 8.93 4.60 16.51
C ILE A 166 10.06 5.21 15.67
N ALA A 167 9.78 5.63 14.44
CA ALA A 167 10.79 6.25 13.57
C ALA A 167 11.35 7.56 14.15
N LEU A 168 10.57 8.28 14.96
CA LEU A 168 10.95 9.53 15.62
C LEU A 168 11.62 9.33 16.99
N SER A 169 11.60 8.10 17.53
CA SER A 169 11.94 7.83 18.94
C SER A 169 13.40 8.14 19.32
N GLY A 170 14.31 8.09 18.35
CA GLY A 170 15.72 8.43 18.54
C GLY A 170 16.07 9.91 18.30
N ASP A 171 15.09 10.79 18.05
CA ASP A 171 15.27 12.18 17.61
C ASP A 171 16.13 12.28 16.33
N PRO A 172 15.74 11.59 15.24
CA PRO A 172 16.56 11.50 14.05
C PRO A 172 16.70 12.86 13.34
N GLU A 173 17.81 13.01 12.63
CA GLU A 173 18.07 14.16 11.75
C GLU A 173 17.36 13.99 10.39
N LEU A 174 17.21 12.74 9.95
CA LEU A 174 16.61 12.34 8.66
C LEU A 174 15.53 11.27 8.89
N ILE A 175 14.41 11.39 8.20
CA ILE A 175 13.40 10.33 8.07
C ILE A 175 13.38 9.83 6.62
N ILE A 176 13.39 8.52 6.44
CA ILE A 176 13.09 7.87 5.18
C ILE A 176 11.71 7.25 5.32
N ALA A 177 10.74 7.70 4.54
CA ALA A 177 9.38 7.20 4.53
C ALA A 177 9.12 6.47 3.21
N ASP A 178 9.10 5.15 3.24
CA ASP A 178 8.88 4.30 2.07
C ASP A 178 7.40 3.96 1.95
N GLU A 179 6.70 4.63 1.05
CA GLU A 179 5.26 4.48 0.78
C GLU A 179 4.40 4.49 2.07
N PRO A 180 4.51 5.50 2.94
CA PRO A 180 3.96 5.44 4.29
C PRO A 180 2.43 5.40 4.36
N THR A 181 1.74 5.45 3.23
CA THR A 181 0.26 5.54 3.19
C THR A 181 -0.42 4.51 2.28
N THR A 182 0.33 3.60 1.66
CA THR A 182 -0.17 2.67 0.62
C THR A 182 -1.31 1.76 1.10
N ALA A 183 -1.37 1.42 2.39
CA ALA A 183 -2.42 0.55 2.95
C ALA A 183 -3.56 1.31 3.64
N LEU A 184 -3.63 2.64 3.47
CA LEU A 184 -4.59 3.51 4.15
C LEU A 184 -5.65 4.03 3.18
N ASP A 185 -6.82 4.40 3.72
CA ASP A 185 -7.83 5.13 2.97
C ASP A 185 -7.41 6.60 2.75
N VAL A 186 -8.00 7.24 1.74
CA VAL A 186 -7.59 8.58 1.27
C VAL A 186 -7.66 9.64 2.38
N SER A 187 -8.65 9.57 3.28
CA SER A 187 -8.81 10.57 4.34
C SER A 187 -7.72 10.42 5.42
N ILE A 188 -7.37 9.20 5.77
CA ILE A 188 -6.28 8.89 6.71
C ILE A 188 -4.92 9.14 6.05
N GLN A 189 -4.79 8.85 4.75
CA GLN A 189 -3.58 9.14 3.98
C GLN A 189 -3.19 10.62 4.10
N ASP A 190 -4.12 11.54 3.82
CA ASP A 190 -3.86 12.98 3.92
C ASP A 190 -3.45 13.37 5.35
N GLN A 191 -4.15 12.88 6.37
CA GLN A 191 -3.81 13.15 7.77
C GLN A 191 -2.40 12.67 8.14
N ILE A 192 -1.97 11.50 7.67
CA ILE A 192 -0.63 10.96 7.93
C ILE A 192 0.44 11.79 7.23
N LEU A 193 0.19 12.22 6.00
CA LEU A 193 1.13 13.03 5.23
C LEU A 193 1.32 14.41 5.83
N GLN A 194 0.21 15.08 6.25
CA GLN A 194 0.27 16.35 6.97
C GLN A 194 0.99 16.20 8.32
N LEU A 195 0.76 15.10 9.03
CA LEU A 195 1.48 14.80 10.26
C LEU A 195 2.99 14.71 10.02
N ILE A 196 3.44 13.94 9.01
CA ILE A 196 4.87 13.83 8.65
C ILE A 196 5.41 15.23 8.31
N ARG A 197 4.71 16.00 7.46
CA ARG A 197 5.12 17.34 7.06
C ARG A 197 5.30 18.27 8.27
N ASN A 198 4.32 18.32 9.16
CA ASN A 198 4.36 19.18 10.34
C ASN A 198 5.52 18.79 11.26
N LEU A 199 5.67 17.50 11.56
CA LEU A 199 6.77 16.99 12.39
C LEU A 199 8.15 17.30 11.78
N CYS A 200 8.32 17.14 10.47
CA CYS A 200 9.56 17.49 9.78
C CYS A 200 9.88 18.99 9.88
N LYS A 201 8.88 19.85 9.67
CA LYS A 201 9.05 21.31 9.74
C LYS A 201 9.30 21.80 11.17
N GLU A 202 8.52 21.32 12.15
CA GLU A 202 8.64 21.73 13.57
C GLU A 202 9.96 21.27 14.18
N ARG A 203 10.39 20.05 13.89
CA ARG A 203 11.63 19.47 14.44
C ARG A 203 12.85 19.69 13.56
N GLN A 204 12.72 20.36 12.41
CA GLN A 204 13.80 20.58 11.44
C GLN A 204 14.46 19.27 10.95
N VAL A 205 13.66 18.21 10.82
CA VAL A 205 14.08 16.89 10.33
C VAL A 205 13.94 16.85 8.81
N GLY A 206 15.00 16.45 8.09
CA GLY A 206 14.90 16.19 6.65
C GLY A 206 14.09 14.93 6.37
N CYS A 207 13.39 14.88 5.25
CA CYS A 207 12.60 13.71 4.89
C CYS A 207 12.81 13.31 3.42
N MET A 208 13.11 12.03 3.20
CA MET A 208 13.01 11.38 1.89
C MET A 208 11.71 10.59 1.85
N LEU A 209 10.72 11.08 1.09
CA LEU A 209 9.41 10.47 0.94
C LEU A 209 9.32 9.69 -0.37
N VAL A 210 9.30 8.39 -0.30
CA VAL A 210 9.09 7.51 -1.46
C VAL A 210 7.59 7.30 -1.67
N THR A 211 7.11 7.55 -2.88
CA THR A 211 5.71 7.31 -3.24
C THR A 211 5.56 7.13 -4.75
N HIS A 212 4.48 6.49 -5.18
CA HIS A 212 4.04 6.45 -6.57
C HIS A 212 2.86 7.41 -6.83
N ASP A 213 2.34 8.07 -5.81
CA ASP A 213 1.18 8.96 -5.90
C ASP A 213 1.64 10.43 -6.06
N MET A 214 1.39 10.99 -7.27
CA MET A 214 1.73 12.37 -7.61
C MET A 214 0.87 13.39 -6.85
N GLY A 215 -0.35 13.01 -6.43
CA GLY A 215 -1.21 13.85 -5.59
C GLY A 215 -0.60 14.06 -4.20
N VAL A 216 -0.01 13.02 -3.63
CA VAL A 216 0.76 13.09 -2.38
C VAL A 216 1.92 14.07 -2.52
N VAL A 217 2.69 13.93 -3.59
CA VAL A 217 3.88 14.76 -3.84
C VAL A 217 3.53 16.24 -3.89
N SER A 218 2.47 16.60 -4.64
CA SER A 218 2.06 18.01 -4.79
C SER A 218 1.72 18.71 -3.48
N ASN A 219 1.25 17.95 -2.49
CA ASN A 219 0.74 18.51 -1.23
C ASN A 219 1.78 18.61 -0.11
N VAL A 220 2.82 17.75 -0.13
CA VAL A 220 3.70 17.62 1.04
C VAL A 220 5.17 17.81 0.76
N THR A 221 5.64 17.74 -0.51
CA THR A 221 7.06 17.81 -0.82
C THR A 221 7.52 19.22 -1.20
N ASP A 222 8.77 19.53 -0.90
CA ASP A 222 9.44 20.78 -1.31
C ASP A 222 10.18 20.58 -2.65
N LYS A 223 10.79 19.39 -2.86
CA LYS A 223 11.44 18.98 -4.09
C LYS A 223 11.01 17.58 -4.51
N VAL A 224 11.20 17.27 -5.78
CA VAL A 224 10.85 15.98 -6.39
C VAL A 224 12.01 15.42 -7.19
N ALA A 225 12.31 14.14 -6.95
CA ALA A 225 13.21 13.30 -7.72
C ALA A 225 12.38 12.27 -8.49
N VAL A 226 12.33 12.38 -9.81
CA VAL A 226 11.59 11.46 -10.68
C VAL A 226 12.50 10.34 -11.15
N MET A 227 12.14 9.11 -10.81
CA MET A 227 12.88 7.89 -11.13
C MET A 227 12.22 7.10 -12.25
N TYR A 228 13.01 6.70 -13.24
CA TYR A 228 12.55 5.82 -14.32
C TYR A 228 13.61 4.75 -14.63
N ARG A 229 13.26 3.47 -14.47
CA ARG A 229 14.13 2.30 -14.77
C ARG A 229 15.55 2.42 -14.19
N GLY A 230 15.66 2.91 -12.96
CA GLY A 230 16.92 3.08 -12.23
C GLY A 230 17.68 4.38 -12.52
N ASP A 231 17.17 5.22 -13.40
CA ASP A 231 17.74 6.55 -13.71
C ASP A 231 16.96 7.66 -12.99
N LEU A 232 17.66 8.70 -12.52
CA LEU A 232 17.05 9.97 -12.11
C LEU A 232 16.84 10.81 -13.37
N VAL A 233 15.58 10.94 -13.80
CA VAL A 233 15.27 11.63 -15.08
C VAL A 233 14.94 13.10 -14.92
N GLU A 234 14.48 13.49 -13.71
CA GLU A 234 14.21 14.90 -13.39
C GLU A 234 14.33 15.15 -11.89
N PHE A 235 14.91 16.29 -11.51
CA PHE A 235 15.05 16.74 -10.11
C PHE A 235 14.88 18.26 -10.04
N GLY A 236 14.03 18.73 -9.14
CA GLY A 236 13.77 20.16 -8.96
C GLY A 236 12.76 20.43 -7.86
N THR A 237 12.36 21.69 -7.71
CA THR A 237 11.28 22.04 -6.79
C THR A 237 9.98 21.41 -7.25
N THR A 238 9.08 21.11 -6.31
CA THR A 238 7.77 20.51 -6.60
C THR A 238 7.00 21.33 -7.64
N GLU A 239 7.03 22.67 -7.52
CA GLU A 239 6.39 23.56 -8.48
C GLU A 239 6.98 23.45 -9.89
N GLN A 240 8.32 23.36 -10.01
CA GLN A 240 8.99 23.21 -11.31
C GLN A 240 8.66 21.88 -11.96
N VAL A 241 8.82 20.77 -11.24
CA VAL A 241 8.65 19.42 -11.79
C VAL A 241 7.17 19.13 -12.13
N LEU A 242 6.22 19.59 -11.29
CA LEU A 242 4.79 19.35 -11.55
C LEU A 242 4.19 20.39 -12.51
N GLY A 243 4.60 21.65 -12.43
CA GLY A 243 4.05 22.73 -13.24
C GLY A 243 4.65 22.84 -14.64
N ARG A 244 5.95 22.51 -14.79
CA ARG A 244 6.70 22.63 -16.05
C ARG A 244 7.66 21.44 -16.24
N PRO A 245 7.14 20.22 -16.32
CA PRO A 245 7.98 19.02 -16.46
C PRO A 245 8.81 19.07 -17.75
N SER A 246 10.11 18.88 -17.63
CA SER A 246 11.07 18.89 -18.76
C SER A 246 11.15 17.52 -19.43
N HIS A 247 11.15 16.44 -18.64
CA HIS A 247 11.31 15.09 -19.17
C HIS A 247 9.98 14.50 -19.68
N PRO A 248 9.96 13.82 -20.85
CA PRO A 248 8.74 13.21 -21.40
C PRO A 248 8.05 12.23 -20.47
N TYR A 249 8.81 11.42 -19.73
CA TYR A 249 8.27 10.48 -18.74
C TYR A 249 7.53 11.21 -17.60
N THR A 250 8.09 12.31 -17.08
CA THR A 250 7.44 13.12 -16.04
C THR A 250 6.09 13.67 -16.54
N ARG A 251 6.06 14.16 -17.79
CA ARG A 251 4.81 14.61 -18.42
C ARG A 251 3.76 13.49 -18.51
N SER A 252 4.19 12.31 -18.95
CA SER A 252 3.32 11.15 -19.03
C SER A 252 2.80 10.72 -17.63
N LEU A 253 3.69 10.70 -16.64
CA LEU A 253 3.32 10.34 -15.26
C LEU A 253 2.28 11.31 -14.67
N ILE A 254 2.43 12.62 -14.88
CA ILE A 254 1.48 13.65 -14.44
C ILE A 254 0.15 13.51 -15.20
N SER A 255 0.19 13.27 -16.52
CA SER A 255 -1.01 13.13 -17.34
C SER A 255 -1.85 11.89 -16.99
N ALA A 256 -1.23 10.87 -16.41
CA ALA A 256 -1.90 9.66 -15.95
C ALA A 256 -2.65 9.84 -14.61
N VAL A 257 -2.42 10.95 -13.89
CA VAL A 257 -3.15 11.24 -12.64
C VAL A 257 -4.61 11.56 -12.97
N PRO A 258 -5.59 10.82 -12.41
CA PRO A 258 -6.99 11.10 -12.63
C PRO A 258 -7.38 12.50 -12.12
N ARG A 259 -7.92 13.30 -13.00
CA ARG A 259 -8.47 14.61 -12.63
C ARG A 259 -9.91 14.45 -12.17
N SER A 260 -10.24 14.95 -10.98
CA SER A 260 -11.59 14.86 -10.41
C SER A 260 -12.59 15.84 -11.07
N ASP A 261 -12.09 16.87 -11.74
CA ASP A 261 -12.88 17.93 -12.41
C ASP A 261 -13.24 17.60 -13.85
N VAL A 262 -12.70 16.52 -14.44
CA VAL A 262 -12.92 16.13 -15.84
C VAL A 262 -13.32 14.67 -15.91
N LYS A 263 -14.52 14.39 -16.47
CA LYS A 263 -14.92 13.02 -16.80
C LYS A 263 -14.27 12.61 -18.12
N LEU A 264 -13.23 11.81 -18.06
CA LEU A 264 -12.58 11.24 -19.24
C LEU A 264 -13.32 9.95 -19.65
N VAL A 265 -13.57 9.79 -20.94
CA VAL A 265 -14.11 8.54 -21.51
C VAL A 265 -13.05 7.44 -21.48
N ARG A 266 -11.77 7.83 -21.60
CA ARG A 266 -10.62 6.95 -21.52
C ARG A 266 -9.44 7.71 -20.95
N PHE A 267 -8.68 7.10 -20.01
CA PHE A 267 -7.43 7.68 -19.54
C PHE A 267 -6.39 7.65 -20.67
N PRO A 268 -5.56 8.70 -20.80
CA PRO A 268 -4.44 8.65 -21.72
C PRO A 268 -3.50 7.50 -21.33
N LEU A 269 -3.24 6.62 -22.28
CA LEU A 269 -2.21 5.60 -22.09
C LEU A 269 -0.87 6.30 -21.96
N VAL A 270 -0.09 5.93 -20.95
CA VAL A 270 1.28 6.41 -20.80
C VAL A 270 2.10 5.70 -21.86
N SER A 271 2.22 6.34 -23.02
CA SER A 271 2.89 5.78 -24.21
C SER A 271 4.35 5.37 -23.97
N TYR A 272 4.96 5.87 -22.89
CA TYR A 272 6.33 5.53 -22.49
C TYR A 272 6.44 4.14 -21.82
N ILE A 273 5.33 3.53 -21.39
CA ILE A 273 5.30 2.22 -20.75
C ILE A 273 5.23 1.10 -21.80
N GLU A 274 4.66 1.39 -22.98
CA GLU A 274 4.39 0.38 -24.01
C GLU A 274 5.61 0.02 -24.89
N ASP A 275 6.66 0.84 -24.94
CA ASP A 275 7.89 0.56 -25.69
C ASP A 275 8.76 -0.56 -25.08
N ALA A 276 8.26 -1.24 -24.06
CA ALA A 276 8.95 -2.34 -23.38
C ALA A 276 8.81 -3.70 -24.09
N GLY A 277 8.46 -3.74 -25.38
CA GLY A 277 8.48 -4.99 -26.15
C GLY A 277 7.56 -6.10 -25.61
N ALA A 278 6.47 -5.73 -24.93
CA ALA A 278 5.40 -6.68 -24.67
C ALA A 278 4.84 -7.12 -26.02
N PRO A 279 4.78 -8.43 -26.32
CA PRO A 279 4.13 -8.87 -27.53
C PRO A 279 2.70 -8.31 -27.52
N ASP A 280 2.30 -7.74 -28.65
CA ASP A 280 0.92 -7.31 -28.86
C ASP A 280 0.01 -8.54 -28.77
N LEU A 281 -0.40 -8.85 -27.53
CA LEU A 281 -1.38 -9.89 -27.25
C LEU A 281 -2.79 -9.30 -27.45
N SER A 282 -3.04 -8.69 -28.59
CA SER A 282 -4.39 -8.40 -29.03
C SER A 282 -5.10 -9.72 -29.32
N ILE A 283 -5.72 -10.26 -28.28
CA ILE A 283 -6.63 -11.42 -28.47
C ILE A 283 -7.86 -10.86 -29.17
N ASP A 284 -8.06 -11.27 -30.42
CA ASP A 284 -9.32 -11.02 -31.10
C ASP A 284 -10.42 -11.82 -30.41
N LEU A 285 -11.13 -11.17 -29.49
CA LEU A 285 -12.22 -11.78 -28.71
C LEU A 285 -13.33 -12.37 -29.59
N LYS A 286 -13.48 -11.93 -30.86
CA LYS A 286 -14.47 -12.48 -31.79
C LYS A 286 -14.13 -13.89 -32.28
N THR A 287 -12.86 -14.20 -32.36
CA THR A 287 -12.36 -15.50 -32.83
C THR A 287 -11.81 -16.38 -31.71
N HIS A 288 -11.55 -15.80 -30.53
CA HIS A 288 -11.02 -16.51 -29.38
C HIS A 288 -12.15 -17.23 -28.62
N TRP A 289 -11.86 -18.42 -28.08
CA TRP A 289 -12.82 -19.21 -27.30
C TRP A 289 -13.44 -18.46 -26.10
N LEU A 290 -12.74 -17.48 -25.53
CA LEU A 290 -13.29 -16.59 -24.48
C LEU A 290 -14.43 -15.70 -24.97
N GLY A 291 -14.47 -15.38 -26.26
CA GLY A 291 -15.54 -14.58 -26.87
C GLY A 291 -16.71 -15.40 -27.42
N GLN A 292 -16.53 -16.72 -27.61
CA GLN A 292 -17.55 -17.58 -28.19
C GLN A 292 -18.59 -18.10 -27.18
N SER A 293 -18.41 -17.88 -25.89
CA SER A 293 -19.34 -18.33 -24.85
C SER A 293 -20.37 -17.26 -24.42
N GLN A 294 -20.51 -16.20 -25.19
CA GLN A 294 -21.59 -15.25 -24.98
C GLN A 294 -22.90 -15.87 -25.54
N ASP A 295 -23.56 -16.66 -24.70
CA ASP A 295 -25.02 -16.66 -24.72
C ASP A 295 -25.41 -15.19 -24.55
N GLU A 296 -26.03 -14.58 -25.58
CA GLU A 296 -26.66 -13.28 -25.50
C GLU A 296 -27.87 -13.37 -24.56
N ARG A 297 -27.59 -13.55 -23.26
CA ARG A 297 -28.61 -13.43 -22.23
C ARG A 297 -28.71 -11.94 -21.87
N SER A 298 -29.56 -11.21 -22.61
CA SER A 298 -30.02 -9.93 -22.10
C SER A 298 -31.03 -10.20 -20.99
N TYR A 299 -30.61 -9.97 -19.74
CA TYR A 299 -31.53 -9.96 -18.62
C TYR A 299 -32.27 -8.62 -18.57
N GLU A 300 -33.62 -8.64 -18.76
CA GLU A 300 -34.45 -7.45 -18.60
C GLU A 300 -34.60 -7.14 -17.10
N GLY A 301 -33.80 -6.20 -16.59
CA GLY A 301 -33.83 -5.78 -15.19
C GLY A 301 -32.44 -5.54 -14.61
N ALA A 302 -32.37 -5.41 -13.29
CA ALA A 302 -31.10 -5.31 -12.58
C ALA A 302 -30.42 -6.68 -12.51
N LEU A 303 -29.19 -6.79 -13.06
CA LEU A 303 -28.38 -7.99 -13.01
C LEU A 303 -28.13 -8.45 -11.56
N LEU A 304 -27.82 -7.47 -10.68
CA LEU A 304 -27.68 -7.66 -9.25
C LEU A 304 -28.61 -6.70 -8.51
N ARG A 305 -29.38 -7.21 -7.55
CA ARG A 305 -30.21 -6.39 -6.68
C ARG A 305 -30.01 -6.80 -5.22
N VAL A 306 -29.63 -5.82 -4.41
CA VAL A 306 -29.43 -5.93 -2.96
C VAL A 306 -30.55 -5.19 -2.26
N GLU A 307 -31.28 -5.84 -1.37
CA GLU A 307 -32.45 -5.29 -0.69
C GLU A 307 -32.32 -5.39 0.82
N ASN A 308 -32.26 -4.25 1.51
CA ASN A 308 -32.31 -4.09 2.96
C ASN A 308 -31.36 -5.06 3.71
N VAL A 309 -30.14 -5.23 3.21
CA VAL A 309 -29.16 -6.18 3.75
C VAL A 309 -28.54 -5.64 5.03
N ASP A 310 -28.70 -6.42 6.11
CA ASP A 310 -27.97 -6.24 7.36
C ASP A 310 -26.97 -7.40 7.55
N LEU A 311 -25.79 -7.08 8.12
CA LEU A 311 -24.80 -8.07 8.48
C LEU A 311 -24.03 -7.65 9.74
N LYS A 312 -23.95 -8.55 10.72
CA LYS A 312 -23.29 -8.32 12.00
C LYS A 312 -22.23 -9.38 12.28
N PHE A 313 -21.15 -8.97 12.91
CA PHE A 313 -20.12 -9.88 13.40
C PHE A 313 -20.09 -9.88 14.93
N VAL A 314 -19.92 -11.04 15.54
CA VAL A 314 -19.69 -11.18 16.98
C VAL A 314 -18.27 -10.72 17.28
N THR A 315 -18.12 -9.67 18.09
CA THR A 315 -16.82 -9.17 18.54
C THR A 315 -16.38 -9.72 19.87
N LYS A 316 -17.34 -10.02 20.74
CA LYS A 316 -17.08 -10.68 22.03
C LYS A 316 -18.11 -11.77 22.22
N ASP A 317 -17.65 -13.01 22.17
CA ASP A 317 -18.53 -14.16 22.44
C ASP A 317 -18.74 -14.34 23.93
N SER A 318 -19.91 -14.81 24.29
CA SER A 318 -20.29 -15.13 25.66
C SER A 318 -21.28 -16.31 25.67
N ILE A 319 -21.17 -17.16 26.66
CA ILE A 319 -22.13 -18.25 26.91
C ILE A 319 -23.56 -17.70 27.05
N PHE A 320 -23.69 -16.47 27.61
CA PHE A 320 -24.96 -15.77 27.70
C PHE A 320 -25.21 -14.88 26.48
N PRO A 321 -26.25 -15.12 25.67
CA PRO A 321 -26.56 -14.35 24.47
C PRO A 321 -26.67 -12.83 24.71
N SER A 322 -27.18 -12.40 25.85
CA SER A 322 -27.35 -11.01 26.28
C SER A 322 -26.03 -10.27 26.53
N ARG A 323 -24.90 -10.99 26.65
CA ARG A 323 -23.56 -10.41 26.87
C ARG A 323 -22.70 -10.44 25.62
N ARG A 324 -23.21 -10.95 24.48
CA ARG A 324 -22.51 -10.90 23.19
C ARG A 324 -22.46 -9.47 22.67
N GLN A 325 -21.29 -9.06 22.23
CA GLN A 325 -21.14 -7.79 21.56
C GLN A 325 -21.07 -8.02 20.04
N TYR A 326 -21.76 -7.17 19.30
CA TYR A 326 -21.81 -7.23 17.84
C TYR A 326 -21.32 -5.94 17.24
N VAL A 327 -20.59 -6.02 16.13
CA VAL A 327 -20.34 -4.90 15.22
C VAL A 327 -21.24 -5.09 14.01
N ARG A 328 -22.05 -4.09 13.72
CA ARG A 328 -22.88 -4.06 12.51
C ARG A 328 -22.00 -3.59 11.35
N ALA A 329 -21.68 -4.52 10.45
CA ALA A 329 -20.81 -4.25 9.30
C ALA A 329 -21.59 -3.71 8.10
N CYS A 330 -22.84 -4.16 7.91
CA CYS A 330 -23.78 -3.61 6.95
C CYS A 330 -25.08 -3.25 7.67
N ASN A 331 -25.69 -2.12 7.31
CA ASN A 331 -26.90 -1.60 7.94
C ASN A 331 -27.88 -1.13 6.87
N ASN A 332 -28.88 -1.94 6.59
CA ASN A 332 -29.96 -1.64 5.64
C ASN A 332 -29.44 -1.21 4.26
N ILE A 333 -28.54 -2.00 3.69
CA ILE A 333 -27.92 -1.69 2.38
C ILE A 333 -28.84 -2.13 1.24
N SER A 334 -29.10 -1.21 0.32
CA SER A 334 -29.90 -1.47 -0.89
C SER A 334 -29.29 -0.76 -2.08
N PHE A 335 -29.12 -1.46 -3.21
CA PHE A 335 -28.70 -0.92 -4.49
C PHE A 335 -28.93 -1.94 -5.61
N GLU A 336 -28.85 -1.47 -6.84
CA GLU A 336 -28.96 -2.27 -8.05
C GLU A 336 -27.77 -2.06 -8.97
N ILE A 337 -27.40 -3.09 -9.73
CA ILE A 337 -26.38 -3.02 -10.79
C ILE A 337 -26.97 -3.65 -12.05
N PHE A 338 -26.88 -2.93 -13.15
CA PHE A 338 -27.38 -3.37 -14.44
C PHE A 338 -26.30 -4.03 -15.28
N GLU A 339 -26.71 -4.78 -16.30
CA GLU A 339 -25.77 -5.42 -17.23
C GLU A 339 -24.92 -4.38 -17.96
N GLY A 340 -23.60 -4.61 -18.02
CA GLY A 340 -22.63 -3.68 -18.61
C GLY A 340 -22.32 -2.44 -17.76
N GLU A 341 -22.94 -2.29 -16.58
CA GLU A 341 -22.69 -1.17 -15.68
C GLU A 341 -21.43 -1.38 -14.83
N THR A 342 -20.67 -0.30 -14.64
CA THR A 342 -19.58 -0.24 -13.64
C THR A 342 -20.09 0.52 -12.41
N PHE A 343 -20.36 -0.19 -11.33
CA PHE A 343 -20.84 0.38 -10.06
C PHE A 343 -19.71 0.61 -9.08
N GLY A 344 -19.51 1.85 -8.63
CA GLY A 344 -18.49 2.24 -7.66
C GLY A 344 -19.02 2.26 -6.23
N LEU A 345 -18.55 1.37 -5.36
CA LEU A 345 -18.84 1.38 -3.92
C LEU A 345 -17.69 2.04 -3.15
N VAL A 346 -17.91 3.25 -2.64
CA VAL A 346 -16.89 4.07 -1.98
C VAL A 346 -17.20 4.29 -0.50
N GLY A 347 -16.19 4.63 0.29
CA GLY A 347 -16.29 4.91 1.73
C GLY A 347 -15.00 4.62 2.46
N GLU A 348 -14.92 4.99 3.72
CA GLU A 348 -13.75 4.79 4.60
C GLU A 348 -13.48 3.31 4.89
N SER A 349 -12.25 3.02 5.38
CA SER A 349 -11.89 1.69 5.85
C SER A 349 -12.82 1.26 7.00
N GLY A 350 -13.33 0.03 6.94
CA GLY A 350 -14.28 -0.47 7.93
C GLY A 350 -15.75 -0.10 7.69
N SER A 351 -16.09 0.65 6.62
CA SER A 351 -17.48 1.02 6.29
C SER A 351 -18.34 -0.13 5.76
N GLY A 352 -17.79 -1.34 5.62
CA GLY A 352 -18.55 -2.53 5.18
C GLY A 352 -18.46 -2.87 3.70
N LYS A 353 -17.72 -2.10 2.86
CA LYS A 353 -17.58 -2.34 1.40
C LYS A 353 -17.21 -3.78 1.04
N SER A 354 -16.13 -4.28 1.60
CA SER A 354 -15.68 -5.66 1.36
C SER A 354 -16.64 -6.69 1.97
N THR A 355 -17.37 -6.34 3.01
CA THR A 355 -18.36 -7.21 3.66
C THR A 355 -19.56 -7.44 2.75
N ILE A 356 -20.11 -6.37 2.15
CA ILE A 356 -21.23 -6.52 1.22
C ILE A 356 -20.82 -7.27 -0.05
N ALA A 357 -19.61 -7.02 -0.59
CA ALA A 357 -19.09 -7.78 -1.73
C ALA A 357 -18.96 -9.29 -1.42
N ARG A 358 -18.50 -9.64 -0.21
CA ARG A 358 -18.44 -11.04 0.26
C ARG A 358 -19.82 -11.64 0.54
N ALA A 359 -20.81 -10.83 0.93
CA ALA A 359 -22.18 -11.29 1.07
C ALA A 359 -22.79 -11.61 -0.31
N ILE A 360 -22.57 -10.78 -1.30
CA ILE A 360 -23.03 -10.99 -2.70
C ILE A 360 -22.46 -12.31 -3.26
N THR A 361 -21.15 -12.56 -3.05
CA THR A 361 -20.50 -13.79 -3.52
C THR A 361 -20.81 -15.02 -2.65
N GLY A 362 -21.66 -14.86 -1.62
CA GLY A 362 -22.09 -15.95 -0.73
C GLY A 362 -21.03 -16.45 0.24
N LEU A 363 -19.97 -15.66 0.49
CA LEU A 363 -18.97 -15.97 1.53
C LEU A 363 -19.47 -15.65 2.93
N TYR A 364 -20.33 -14.63 3.07
CA TYR A 364 -21.02 -14.29 4.31
C TYR A 364 -22.53 -14.31 4.10
N PRO A 365 -23.29 -15.10 4.87
CA PRO A 365 -24.74 -15.01 4.83
C PRO A 365 -25.19 -13.70 5.50
N PRO A 366 -26.09 -12.91 4.90
CA PRO A 366 -26.69 -11.77 5.57
C PRO A 366 -27.58 -12.20 6.74
N ASP A 367 -27.68 -11.37 7.77
CA ASP A 367 -28.61 -11.61 8.90
C ASP A 367 -30.05 -11.33 8.48
N THR A 368 -30.25 -10.28 7.69
CA THR A 368 -31.57 -9.91 7.11
C THR A 368 -31.39 -9.32 5.71
N GLY A 369 -32.48 -9.18 4.98
CA GLY A 369 -32.50 -8.67 3.61
C GLY A 369 -32.32 -9.77 2.58
N LYS A 370 -32.26 -9.38 1.32
CA LYS A 370 -32.18 -10.30 0.17
C LYS A 370 -31.16 -9.82 -0.83
N ILE A 371 -30.55 -10.78 -1.54
CA ILE A 371 -29.61 -10.52 -2.64
C ILE A 371 -30.10 -11.35 -3.82
N PHE A 372 -30.41 -10.68 -4.92
CA PHE A 372 -30.84 -11.32 -6.17
C PHE A 372 -29.74 -11.17 -7.24
N PHE A 373 -29.48 -12.24 -7.95
CA PHE A 373 -28.63 -12.25 -9.15
C PHE A 373 -29.42 -12.88 -10.29
N GLU A 374 -29.60 -12.16 -11.40
CA GLU A 374 -30.48 -12.55 -12.50
C GLU A 374 -31.89 -13.01 -12.03
N GLY A 375 -32.46 -12.30 -11.04
CA GLY A 375 -33.74 -12.63 -10.43
C GLY A 375 -33.74 -13.79 -9.44
N ILE A 376 -32.63 -14.51 -9.28
CA ILE A 376 -32.50 -15.65 -8.36
C ILE A 376 -32.13 -15.12 -6.96
N ASP A 377 -32.92 -15.42 -5.96
CA ASP A 377 -32.63 -15.09 -4.56
C ASP A 377 -31.48 -15.94 -4.00
N LEU A 378 -30.27 -15.36 -3.95
CA LEU A 378 -29.05 -16.02 -3.44
C LEU A 378 -29.15 -16.36 -1.96
N THR A 379 -29.96 -15.62 -1.20
CA THR A 379 -30.12 -15.83 0.26
C THR A 379 -30.99 -17.02 0.59
N ALA A 380 -31.86 -17.42 -0.33
CA ALA A 380 -32.74 -18.57 -0.19
C ALA A 380 -32.07 -19.92 -0.52
N LEU A 381 -30.89 -19.89 -1.18
CA LEU A 381 -30.16 -21.09 -1.60
C LEU A 381 -29.58 -21.84 -0.40
N LYS A 382 -29.93 -23.12 -0.23
CA LYS A 382 -29.57 -23.91 0.96
C LYS A 382 -28.34 -24.80 0.80
N GLY A 383 -27.87 -25.04 -0.42
CA GLY A 383 -26.82 -25.99 -0.68
C GLY A 383 -25.71 -25.51 -1.62
N GLU A 384 -24.55 -26.09 -1.51
CA GLU A 384 -23.43 -25.83 -2.42
C GLU A 384 -23.78 -26.20 -3.88
N HIS A 385 -24.59 -27.21 -4.07
CA HIS A 385 -25.02 -27.65 -5.40
C HIS A 385 -25.84 -26.56 -6.13
N GLU A 386 -26.68 -25.81 -5.41
CA GLU A 386 -27.48 -24.72 -5.97
C GLU A 386 -26.64 -23.46 -6.22
N ARG A 387 -25.65 -23.20 -5.39
CA ARG A 387 -24.75 -22.03 -5.48
C ARG A 387 -23.67 -22.17 -6.51
N ARG A 388 -23.19 -23.38 -6.76
CA ARG A 388 -22.04 -23.66 -7.66
C ARG A 388 -22.20 -23.11 -9.08
N PRO A 389 -23.34 -23.25 -9.79
CA PRO A 389 -23.53 -22.67 -11.10
C PRO A 389 -23.44 -21.13 -11.11
N LEU A 390 -23.97 -20.47 -10.07
CA LEU A 390 -23.98 -19.01 -9.94
C LEU A 390 -22.60 -18.46 -9.59
N ARG A 391 -21.80 -19.19 -8.78
CA ARG A 391 -20.40 -18.80 -8.50
C ARG A 391 -19.51 -18.80 -9.74
N ARG A 392 -19.86 -19.54 -10.77
CA ARG A 392 -19.17 -19.47 -12.06
C ARG A 392 -19.40 -18.14 -12.76
N GLN A 393 -20.58 -17.54 -12.59
CA GLN A 393 -20.99 -16.30 -13.22
C GLN A 393 -20.53 -15.06 -12.41
N MET A 394 -20.26 -15.23 -11.11
CA MET A 394 -19.78 -14.17 -10.21
C MET A 394 -18.33 -14.44 -9.77
N GLN A 395 -17.44 -13.51 -10.04
CA GLN A 395 -16.03 -13.63 -9.66
C GLN A 395 -15.64 -12.49 -8.71
N MET A 396 -14.75 -12.79 -7.76
CA MET A 396 -14.22 -11.81 -6.83
C MET A 396 -12.70 -11.74 -6.94
N VAL A 397 -12.17 -10.54 -7.18
CA VAL A 397 -10.74 -10.25 -7.07
C VAL A 397 -10.47 -9.74 -5.67
N PHE A 398 -9.63 -10.45 -4.92
CA PHE A 398 -9.31 -10.07 -3.54
C PHE A 398 -8.24 -8.97 -3.50
N GLN A 399 -8.29 -8.17 -2.44
CA GLN A 399 -7.41 -7.01 -2.24
C GLN A 399 -5.92 -7.38 -2.15
N ASN A 400 -5.59 -8.54 -1.58
CA ASN A 400 -4.20 -8.99 -1.45
C ASN A 400 -3.91 -10.16 -2.40
N PRO A 401 -3.11 -9.94 -3.47
CA PRO A 401 -2.80 -10.99 -4.44
C PRO A 401 -1.95 -12.12 -3.83
N TYR A 402 -1.08 -11.82 -2.86
CA TYR A 402 -0.23 -12.84 -2.23
C TYR A 402 -1.03 -13.83 -1.40
N SER A 403 -2.04 -13.36 -0.66
CA SER A 403 -2.91 -14.24 0.13
C SER A 403 -3.92 -15.00 -0.73
N SER A 404 -4.14 -14.58 -1.97
CA SER A 404 -5.07 -15.21 -2.91
C SER A 404 -4.45 -16.36 -3.69
N MET A 405 -3.12 -16.45 -3.71
CA MET A 405 -2.38 -17.49 -4.43
C MET A 405 -1.75 -18.47 -3.45
N ASN A 406 -1.81 -19.77 -3.76
CA ASN A 406 -1.09 -20.78 -2.99
C ASN A 406 0.40 -20.78 -3.39
N PRO A 407 1.34 -20.39 -2.50
CA PRO A 407 2.76 -20.27 -2.84
C PRO A 407 3.43 -21.61 -3.14
N ARG A 408 2.78 -22.74 -2.85
CA ARG A 408 3.28 -24.10 -3.12
C ARG A 408 2.83 -24.63 -4.47
N MET A 409 1.97 -23.91 -5.20
CA MET A 409 1.47 -24.30 -6.52
C MET A 409 2.14 -23.46 -7.61
N LYS A 410 2.35 -24.07 -8.79
CA LYS A 410 2.78 -23.33 -9.98
C LYS A 410 1.62 -22.47 -10.50
N VAL A 411 1.94 -21.32 -11.09
CA VAL A 411 0.93 -20.39 -11.66
C VAL A 411 -0.02 -21.11 -12.62
N ARG A 412 0.51 -21.99 -13.48
CA ARG A 412 -0.29 -22.83 -14.38
C ARG A 412 -1.36 -23.63 -13.63
N ASP A 413 -0.99 -24.24 -12.51
CA ASP A 413 -1.89 -25.13 -11.76
C ASP A 413 -2.95 -24.34 -11.02
N ILE A 414 -2.60 -23.13 -10.52
CA ILE A 414 -3.55 -22.19 -9.91
C ILE A 414 -4.61 -21.75 -10.94
N ILE A 415 -4.18 -21.41 -12.17
CA ILE A 415 -5.09 -20.99 -13.25
C ILE A 415 -5.95 -22.18 -13.73
N ALA A 416 -5.37 -23.35 -13.82
CA ALA A 416 -6.07 -24.55 -14.30
C ALA A 416 -7.09 -25.11 -13.28
N GLU A 417 -6.91 -24.84 -11.99
CA GLU A 417 -7.79 -25.36 -10.93
C GLU A 417 -9.28 -25.00 -11.13
N PRO A 418 -9.66 -23.71 -11.27
CA PRO A 418 -11.06 -23.36 -11.51
C PRO A 418 -11.62 -23.91 -12.84
N ILE A 419 -10.78 -23.98 -13.88
CA ILE A 419 -11.17 -24.56 -15.17
C ILE A 419 -11.56 -26.04 -15.01
N ARG A 420 -10.73 -26.81 -14.30
CA ARG A 420 -10.99 -28.24 -14.00
C ARG A 420 -12.19 -28.37 -13.05
N PHE A 421 -12.26 -27.57 -12.00
CA PHE A 421 -13.33 -27.60 -11.00
C PHE A 421 -14.71 -27.37 -11.64
N HIS A 422 -14.81 -26.41 -12.55
CA HIS A 422 -16.05 -26.10 -13.25
C HIS A 422 -16.25 -26.91 -14.55
N LYS A 423 -15.32 -27.82 -14.87
CA LYS A 423 -15.36 -28.66 -16.08
C LYS A 423 -15.52 -27.84 -17.37
N LEU A 424 -14.76 -26.73 -17.47
CA LEU A 424 -14.82 -25.83 -18.63
C LEU A 424 -14.03 -26.34 -19.82
N ALA A 425 -13.08 -27.24 -19.60
CA ALA A 425 -12.27 -27.89 -20.64
C ALA A 425 -12.37 -29.40 -20.52
N SER A 426 -12.35 -30.08 -21.65
CA SER A 426 -12.44 -31.56 -21.74
C SER A 426 -11.08 -32.23 -21.61
N SER A 427 -9.98 -31.51 -21.84
CA SER A 427 -8.61 -32.01 -21.77
C SER A 427 -7.62 -30.98 -21.25
N GLU A 428 -6.41 -31.42 -20.85
CA GLU A 428 -5.33 -30.50 -20.43
C GLU A 428 -4.72 -29.69 -21.59
N SER A 429 -5.03 -30.06 -22.83
CA SER A 429 -4.56 -29.37 -24.04
C SER A 429 -5.47 -28.22 -24.48
N GLN A 430 -6.65 -28.11 -23.90
CA GLN A 430 -7.57 -26.98 -24.05
C GLN A 430 -7.38 -25.99 -22.90
#